data_711002db72f9e7ce0985004d38bae6ce
#
_entry.id   711002db72f9e7ce0985004d38bae6ce
#
_cell.length_a   1.000
_cell.length_b   1.000
_cell.length_c   1.000
_cell.angle_alpha   90.00
_cell.angle_beta   90.00
_cell.angle_gamma   90.00
#
_symmetry.space_group_name_H-M   'P 1'
#
loop_
_entity.id
_entity.type
_entity.pdbx_description
1 polymer ?
#
loop_
_entity_poly.entity_id
_entity_poly.type
_entity_poly.pdbx_seq_one_letter_code
_entity_poly.pdbx_strand_id
1 'polypeptide(L)'
;MIVVTGGTGLVGAHLLYELLCAGATTIRALYRKSKNTSLLEKIFQTYNPNALPLIQKIEWVQADILDVPALERALQGVDFLYHCAGMVSFDDSDAQLLYQNNVEGTANIVNIALYRGVKKLCYVSTIATFSVKEGTEVTEQTPQELSVANDKAYALSKYSAEMEVWRGVQEGLPAIVVYPSVVVGVGVEQHSAMNIQKLCRSRYITQGGTGFVAAQDVAHAMRLLMESFVENQGFILNGENLSYQQFFEYLSESHPKLPKKKMLSTNALRWLSCADAFLSFFGKKRQLSPKMVQTLQSVSSYNGEKITHTLPFTYTPIQEVLKRLVL
;
A
#
# COMPACT_ATOMS: atom_id res chain seq x y z
N MET A 1 12.36 20.32 6.61
CA MET A 1 10.90 20.15 6.41
C MET A 1 10.60 18.78 5.82
N ILE A 2 9.54 18.13 6.28
CA ILE A 2 9.06 16.84 5.76
C ILE A 2 7.83 17.09 4.89
N VAL A 3 7.76 16.47 3.70
CA VAL A 3 6.53 16.43 2.89
C VAL A 3 6.03 15.00 2.75
N VAL A 4 4.70 14.84 2.86
CA VAL A 4 4.00 13.56 2.63
C VAL A 4 2.97 13.74 1.52
N THR A 5 3.15 13.08 0.39
CA THR A 5 2.11 12.99 -0.64
C THR A 5 1.15 11.86 -0.29
N GLY A 6 -0.11 11.97 -0.67
CA GLY A 6 -1.11 10.95 -0.33
C GLY A 6 -1.43 10.86 1.17
N GLY A 7 -1.26 11.96 1.93
CA GLY A 7 -1.49 12.02 3.37
C GLY A 7 -2.93 11.69 3.83
N THR A 8 -3.89 11.70 2.91
CA THR A 8 -5.29 11.31 3.17
C THR A 8 -5.57 9.82 2.89
N GLY A 9 -4.60 9.08 2.34
CA GLY A 9 -4.69 7.64 2.10
C GLY A 9 -4.29 6.80 3.32
N LEU A 10 -4.48 5.47 3.24
CA LEU A 10 -4.24 4.55 4.37
C LEU A 10 -2.81 4.67 4.91
N VAL A 11 -1.79 4.44 4.07
CA VAL A 11 -0.38 4.48 4.50
C VAL A 11 0.03 5.89 4.89
N GLY A 12 -0.33 6.91 4.08
CA GLY A 12 0.03 8.29 4.35
C GLY A 12 -0.55 8.84 5.65
N ALA A 13 -1.80 8.47 6.00
CA ALA A 13 -2.41 8.90 7.26
C ALA A 13 -1.74 8.23 8.48
N HIS A 14 -1.41 6.93 8.40
CA HIS A 14 -0.64 6.27 9.46
C HIS A 14 0.77 6.86 9.57
N LEU A 15 1.40 7.22 8.46
CA LEU A 15 2.70 7.88 8.47
C LEU A 15 2.64 9.27 9.12
N LEU A 16 1.62 10.07 8.83
CA LEU A 16 1.42 11.36 9.49
C LEU A 16 1.25 11.20 11.00
N TYR A 17 0.48 10.20 11.44
CA TYR A 17 0.36 9.84 12.85
C TYR A 17 1.73 9.51 13.47
N GLU A 18 2.48 8.61 12.83
CA GLU A 18 3.81 8.16 13.28
C GLU A 18 4.79 9.34 13.40
N LEU A 19 4.89 10.18 12.36
CA LEU A 19 5.78 11.34 12.35
C LEU A 19 5.44 12.36 13.44
N LEU A 20 4.15 12.63 13.66
CA LEU A 20 3.71 13.56 14.70
C LEU A 20 3.99 13.04 16.10
N CYS A 21 3.73 11.75 16.35
CA CYS A 21 3.99 11.11 17.63
C CYS A 21 5.51 10.98 17.91
N ALA A 22 6.34 10.86 16.87
CA ALA A 22 7.79 10.89 16.98
C ALA A 22 8.37 12.32 17.18
N GLY A 23 7.52 13.35 17.21
CA GLY A 23 7.95 14.72 17.51
C GLY A 23 8.32 15.56 16.30
N ALA A 24 7.99 15.16 15.08
CA ALA A 24 8.22 15.99 13.90
C ALA A 24 7.47 17.31 14.00
N THR A 25 8.20 18.43 13.77
CA THR A 25 7.68 19.80 14.00
C THR A 25 7.21 20.49 12.73
N THR A 26 7.72 20.11 11.57
CA THR A 26 7.44 20.75 10.28
C THR A 26 7.05 19.70 9.25
N ILE A 27 5.75 19.42 9.18
CA ILE A 27 5.18 18.45 8.25
C ILE A 27 4.21 19.16 7.31
N ARG A 28 4.40 18.98 6.01
CA ARG A 28 3.46 19.36 4.97
C ARG A 28 2.84 18.11 4.37
N ALA A 29 1.51 18.04 4.35
CA ALA A 29 0.77 16.93 3.74
C ALA A 29 0.02 17.41 2.50
N LEU A 30 0.21 16.71 1.38
CA LEU A 30 -0.44 17.05 0.13
C LEU A 30 -1.77 16.31 -0.01
N TYR A 31 -2.80 17.03 -0.49
CA TYR A 31 -4.08 16.46 -0.87
C TYR A 31 -4.51 16.92 -2.28
N ARG A 32 -5.25 16.07 -3.01
CA ARG A 32 -5.61 16.34 -4.40
C ARG A 32 -6.87 17.20 -4.54
N LYS A 33 -8.03 16.70 -4.14
CA LYS A 33 -9.33 17.37 -4.35
C LYS A 33 -9.93 17.95 -3.08
N SER A 34 -9.91 17.19 -2.00
CA SER A 34 -10.50 17.58 -0.73
C SER A 34 -9.59 17.20 0.42
N LYS A 35 -9.43 18.10 1.37
CA LYS A 35 -8.76 17.84 2.63
C LYS A 35 -9.69 16.99 3.51
N ASN A 36 -9.58 15.67 3.40
CA ASN A 36 -10.31 14.76 4.28
C ASN A 36 -9.38 14.22 5.37
N THR A 37 -9.54 14.68 6.60
CA THR A 37 -8.73 14.29 7.76
C THR A 37 -9.40 13.21 8.60
N SER A 38 -10.61 12.77 8.25
CA SER A 38 -11.41 11.83 9.07
C SER A 38 -10.69 10.52 9.36
N LEU A 39 -9.93 9.99 8.40
CA LEU A 39 -9.13 8.81 8.61
C LEU A 39 -8.00 9.07 9.62
N LEU A 40 -7.29 10.17 9.49
CA LEU A 40 -6.22 10.54 10.41
C LEU A 40 -6.75 10.74 11.82
N GLU A 41 -7.89 11.44 11.98
CA GLU A 41 -8.57 11.62 13.27
C GLU A 41 -8.96 10.27 13.87
N LYS A 42 -9.52 9.35 13.08
CA LYS A 42 -9.86 7.99 13.52
C LYS A 42 -8.62 7.22 14.01
N ILE A 43 -7.49 7.35 13.32
CA ILE A 43 -6.21 6.74 13.71
C ILE A 43 -5.77 7.28 15.08
N PHE A 44 -5.77 8.61 15.27
CA PHE A 44 -5.43 9.22 16.56
C PHE A 44 -6.38 8.77 17.67
N GLN A 45 -7.68 8.79 17.42
CA GLN A 45 -8.69 8.34 18.40
C GLN A 45 -8.48 6.88 18.81
N THR A 46 -8.04 6.03 17.88
CA THR A 46 -7.85 4.60 18.15
C THR A 46 -6.55 4.31 18.88
N TYR A 47 -5.45 4.97 18.52
CA TYR A 47 -4.13 4.64 19.06
C TYR A 47 -3.69 5.54 20.22
N ASN A 48 -3.97 6.84 20.13
CA ASN A 48 -3.60 7.82 21.16
C ASN A 48 -4.51 9.07 21.12
N PRO A 49 -5.68 9.01 21.75
CA PRO A 49 -6.63 10.14 21.76
C PRO A 49 -6.03 11.44 22.29
N ASN A 50 -5.09 11.36 23.25
CA ASN A 50 -4.46 12.54 23.86
C ASN A 50 -3.54 13.28 22.86
N ALA A 51 -3.07 12.61 21.82
CA ALA A 51 -2.23 13.22 20.78
C ALA A 51 -3.05 13.83 19.63
N LEU A 52 -4.39 13.75 19.63
CA LEU A 52 -5.25 14.30 18.58
C LEU A 52 -4.96 15.78 18.23
N PRO A 53 -4.65 16.68 19.18
CA PRO A 53 -4.31 18.07 18.86
C PRO A 53 -3.08 18.24 17.97
N LEU A 54 -2.20 17.23 17.87
CA LEU A 54 -1.02 17.28 17.00
C LEU A 54 -1.38 17.40 15.51
N ILE A 55 -2.57 16.98 15.11
CA ILE A 55 -3.05 17.11 13.71
C ILE A 55 -3.03 18.57 13.24
N GLN A 56 -3.20 19.53 14.14
CA GLN A 56 -3.17 20.96 13.82
C GLN A 56 -1.77 21.46 13.41
N LYS A 57 -0.71 20.70 13.70
CA LYS A 57 0.65 21.01 13.28
C LYS A 57 0.93 20.71 11.81
N ILE A 58 0.02 20.01 11.12
CA ILE A 58 0.20 19.69 9.71
C ILE A 58 -0.18 20.88 8.84
N GLU A 59 0.76 21.31 8.01
CA GLU A 59 0.49 22.22 6.90
C GLU A 59 -0.15 21.44 5.75
N TRP A 60 -1.44 21.61 5.53
CA TRP A 60 -2.15 20.96 4.42
C TRP A 60 -2.09 21.81 3.16
N VAL A 61 -1.53 21.26 2.08
CA VAL A 61 -1.39 21.95 0.79
C VAL A 61 -2.13 21.17 -0.30
N GLN A 62 -2.95 21.89 -1.06
CA GLN A 62 -3.60 21.30 -2.23
C GLN A 62 -2.60 21.25 -3.39
N ALA A 63 -2.25 20.02 -3.80
CA ALA A 63 -1.41 19.77 -4.96
C ALA A 63 -1.72 18.39 -5.56
N ASP A 64 -2.05 18.37 -6.84
CA ASP A 64 -2.11 17.11 -7.60
C ASP A 64 -0.69 16.77 -8.06
N ILE A 65 -0.32 15.48 -8.00
CA ILE A 65 1.00 15.03 -8.46
C ILE A 65 1.17 15.14 -10.00
N LEU A 66 0.10 15.42 -10.71
CA LEU A 66 0.11 15.75 -12.15
C LEU A 66 0.20 17.27 -12.42
N ASP A 67 0.05 18.12 -11.41
CA ASP A 67 0.18 19.57 -11.52
C ASP A 67 1.59 20.02 -11.11
N VAL A 68 2.50 20.06 -12.09
CA VAL A 68 3.91 20.42 -11.87
C VAL A 68 4.08 21.77 -11.19
N PRO A 69 3.41 22.88 -11.61
CA PRO A 69 3.48 24.16 -10.91
C PRO A 69 3.02 24.12 -9.43
N ALA A 70 1.97 23.34 -9.13
CA ALA A 70 1.51 23.18 -7.75
C ALA A 70 2.52 22.39 -6.92
N LEU A 71 3.10 21.29 -7.48
CA LEU A 71 4.14 20.51 -6.84
C LEU A 71 5.41 21.31 -6.58
N GLU A 72 5.86 22.14 -7.53
CA GLU A 72 7.03 22.97 -7.34
C GLU A 72 6.89 23.92 -6.14
N ARG A 73 5.71 24.52 -5.97
CA ARG A 73 5.41 25.33 -4.80
C ARG A 73 5.34 24.49 -3.52
N ALA A 74 4.70 23.32 -3.61
CA ALA A 74 4.51 22.44 -2.47
C ALA A 74 5.83 21.81 -1.96
N LEU A 75 6.81 21.60 -2.83
CA LEU A 75 8.12 21.04 -2.49
C LEU A 75 9.20 22.09 -2.20
N GLN A 76 8.85 23.36 -2.08
CA GLN A 76 9.81 24.40 -1.71
C GLN A 76 10.31 24.21 -0.26
N GLY A 77 11.63 24.17 -0.07
CA GLY A 77 12.28 24.03 1.24
C GLY A 77 12.15 22.65 1.88
N VAL A 78 11.89 21.60 1.09
CA VAL A 78 11.72 20.22 1.56
C VAL A 78 13.06 19.51 1.68
N ASP A 79 13.31 18.90 2.83
CA ASP A 79 14.48 18.04 3.07
C ASP A 79 14.16 16.57 2.83
N PHE A 80 13.00 16.10 3.32
CA PHE A 80 12.60 14.70 3.28
C PHE A 80 11.22 14.54 2.65
N LEU A 81 11.11 13.65 1.69
CA LEU A 81 9.89 13.45 0.91
C LEU A 81 9.40 12.00 1.04
N TYR A 82 8.17 11.82 1.51
CA TYR A 82 7.49 10.54 1.53
C TYR A 82 6.43 10.51 0.43
N HIS A 83 6.62 9.67 -0.56
CA HIS A 83 5.70 9.53 -1.68
C HIS A 83 4.76 8.34 -1.49
N CYS A 84 3.62 8.60 -0.81
CA CYS A 84 2.55 7.63 -0.58
C CYS A 84 1.38 7.79 -1.56
N ALA A 85 1.37 8.85 -2.37
CA ALA A 85 0.32 9.03 -3.37
C ALA A 85 0.42 7.96 -4.46
N GLY A 86 -0.72 7.39 -4.80
CA GLY A 86 -0.84 6.41 -5.87
C GLY A 86 -2.29 5.97 -6.02
N MET A 87 -2.65 5.57 -7.22
CA MET A 87 -3.95 4.99 -7.53
C MET A 87 -3.88 3.46 -7.45
N VAL A 88 -4.88 2.85 -6.84
CA VAL A 88 -5.07 1.39 -6.82
C VAL A 88 -6.35 1.07 -7.56
N SER A 89 -6.24 0.25 -8.61
CA SER A 89 -7.38 -0.33 -9.31
C SER A 89 -7.03 -1.72 -9.81
N PHE A 90 -7.99 -2.64 -9.75
CA PHE A 90 -7.88 -3.99 -10.32
C PHE A 90 -8.70 -4.13 -11.60
N ASP A 91 -9.16 -3.02 -12.13
CA ASP A 91 -9.90 -2.95 -13.38
C ASP A 91 -8.93 -2.60 -14.51
N ASP A 92 -8.80 -3.48 -15.48
CA ASP A 92 -7.91 -3.28 -16.62
C ASP A 92 -8.33 -2.06 -17.48
N SER A 93 -9.60 -1.63 -17.41
CA SER A 93 -10.06 -0.40 -18.06
C SER A 93 -9.44 0.88 -17.50
N ASP A 94 -8.90 0.83 -16.29
CA ASP A 94 -8.23 1.95 -15.62
C ASP A 94 -6.72 2.03 -15.96
N ALA A 95 -6.21 1.21 -16.87
CA ALA A 95 -4.77 1.13 -17.19
C ALA A 95 -4.15 2.50 -17.50
N GLN A 96 -4.82 3.32 -18.32
CA GLN A 96 -4.35 4.67 -18.64
C GLN A 96 -4.34 5.61 -17.43
N LEU A 97 -5.37 5.56 -16.59
CA LEU A 97 -5.44 6.36 -15.37
C LEU A 97 -4.38 5.93 -14.35
N LEU A 98 -4.12 4.62 -14.24
CA LEU A 98 -3.06 4.07 -13.42
C LEU A 98 -1.69 4.54 -13.92
N TYR A 99 -1.44 4.52 -15.22
CA TYR A 99 -0.20 5.00 -15.80
C TYR A 99 0.01 6.49 -15.49
N GLN A 100 -0.97 7.34 -15.79
CA GLN A 100 -0.89 8.77 -15.53
C GLN A 100 -0.64 9.06 -14.04
N ASN A 101 -1.47 8.52 -13.15
CA ASN A 101 -1.33 8.82 -11.72
C ASN A 101 -0.07 8.22 -11.10
N ASN A 102 0.25 6.95 -11.41
CA ASN A 102 1.35 6.29 -10.74
C ASN A 102 2.70 6.58 -11.41
N VAL A 103 2.78 6.52 -12.76
CA VAL A 103 4.07 6.69 -13.46
C VAL A 103 4.39 8.16 -13.68
N GLU A 104 3.52 8.90 -14.39
CA GLU A 104 3.78 10.33 -14.68
C GLU A 104 3.80 11.15 -13.39
N GLY A 105 2.88 10.86 -12.45
CA GLY A 105 2.87 11.52 -11.14
C GLY A 105 4.16 11.28 -10.35
N THR A 106 4.70 10.04 -10.34
CA THR A 106 5.98 9.74 -9.67
C THR A 106 7.16 10.38 -10.41
N ALA A 107 7.16 10.38 -11.74
CA ALA A 107 8.18 11.07 -12.53
C ALA A 107 8.24 12.58 -12.18
N ASN A 108 7.08 13.24 -12.07
CA ASN A 108 7.01 14.65 -11.66
C ASN A 108 7.60 14.84 -10.25
N ILE A 109 7.24 13.99 -9.29
CA ILE A 109 7.79 14.02 -7.93
C ILE A 109 9.30 13.88 -7.94
N VAL A 110 9.85 12.90 -8.66
CA VAL A 110 11.30 12.65 -8.75
C VAL A 110 12.02 13.84 -9.39
N ASN A 111 11.51 14.37 -10.51
CA ASN A 111 12.11 15.50 -11.21
C ASN A 111 12.16 16.76 -10.32
N ILE A 112 11.08 17.05 -9.61
CA ILE A 112 11.04 18.20 -8.72
C ILE A 112 11.90 17.98 -7.48
N ALA A 113 11.95 16.75 -6.93
CA ALA A 113 12.81 16.40 -5.81
C ALA A 113 14.30 16.61 -6.16
N LEU A 114 14.73 16.17 -7.35
CA LEU A 114 16.08 16.43 -7.86
C LEU A 114 16.35 17.93 -8.00
N TYR A 115 15.45 18.65 -8.69
CA TYR A 115 15.58 20.08 -8.91
C TYR A 115 15.65 20.89 -7.60
N ARG A 116 14.91 20.49 -6.57
CA ARG A 116 14.84 21.15 -5.26
C ARG A 116 15.93 20.67 -4.28
N GLY A 117 16.74 19.69 -4.64
CA GLY A 117 17.78 19.16 -3.78
C GLY A 117 17.23 18.45 -2.54
N VAL A 118 16.14 17.69 -2.68
CA VAL A 118 15.58 16.87 -1.60
C VAL A 118 16.65 15.87 -1.14
N LYS A 119 16.89 15.82 0.17
CA LYS A 119 17.96 15.01 0.76
C LYS A 119 17.70 13.52 0.67
N LYS A 120 16.43 13.11 0.79
CA LYS A 120 16.05 11.69 0.70
C LYS A 120 14.56 11.53 0.37
N LEU A 121 14.26 10.55 -0.49
CA LEU A 121 12.92 10.14 -0.90
C LEU A 121 12.57 8.76 -0.34
N CYS A 122 11.38 8.59 0.24
CA CYS A 122 10.80 7.27 0.51
C CYS A 122 9.59 7.05 -0.40
N TYR A 123 9.64 6.02 -1.23
CA TYR A 123 8.57 5.66 -2.15
C TYR A 123 7.84 4.40 -1.70
N VAL A 124 6.51 4.44 -1.69
CA VAL A 124 5.68 3.28 -1.39
C VAL A 124 5.34 2.55 -2.68
N SER A 125 6.04 1.43 -2.94
CA SER A 125 5.73 0.46 -4.00
C SER A 125 4.75 -0.61 -3.47
N THR A 126 4.87 -1.85 -3.89
CA THR A 126 4.02 -2.97 -3.48
C THR A 126 4.69 -4.31 -3.78
N ILE A 127 4.37 -5.36 -3.00
CA ILE A 127 4.79 -6.74 -3.34
C ILE A 127 4.24 -7.23 -4.69
N ALA A 128 3.21 -6.58 -5.24
CA ALA A 128 2.63 -6.95 -6.53
C ALA A 128 3.58 -6.73 -7.72
N THR A 129 4.71 -6.03 -7.54
CA THR A 129 5.74 -5.84 -8.55
C THR A 129 6.68 -7.03 -8.69
N PHE A 130 6.67 -7.97 -7.77
CA PHE A 130 7.52 -9.16 -7.83
C PHE A 130 6.86 -10.32 -8.56
N SER A 131 7.67 -11.08 -9.29
CA SER A 131 7.24 -12.32 -9.94
C SER A 131 7.18 -13.45 -8.93
N VAL A 132 5.98 -13.92 -8.61
CA VAL A 132 5.78 -15.01 -7.65
C VAL A 132 5.82 -16.34 -8.38
N LYS A 133 6.75 -17.23 -7.98
CA LYS A 133 6.79 -18.63 -8.41
C LYS A 133 6.24 -19.52 -7.29
N GLU A 134 5.43 -20.50 -7.65
CA GLU A 134 4.83 -21.43 -6.69
C GLU A 134 5.90 -22.15 -5.86
N GLY A 135 5.71 -22.19 -4.55
CA GLY A 135 6.62 -22.84 -3.61
C GLY A 135 7.92 -22.07 -3.31
N THR A 136 8.08 -20.85 -3.82
CA THR A 136 9.24 -20.00 -3.49
C THR A 136 8.85 -18.82 -2.64
N GLU A 137 9.70 -18.45 -1.70
CA GLU A 137 9.56 -17.22 -0.92
C GLU A 137 10.15 -16.04 -1.70
N VAL A 138 9.38 -14.95 -1.79
CA VAL A 138 9.78 -13.72 -2.46
C VAL A 138 10.65 -12.90 -1.51
N THR A 139 11.82 -12.49 -1.98
CA THR A 139 12.76 -11.60 -1.31
C THR A 139 13.04 -10.38 -2.19
N GLU A 140 13.79 -9.40 -1.71
CA GLU A 140 14.20 -8.23 -2.50
C GLU A 140 15.12 -8.58 -3.68
N GLN A 141 15.69 -9.79 -3.72
CA GLN A 141 16.49 -10.31 -4.82
C GLN A 141 15.63 -11.01 -5.88
N THR A 142 14.36 -11.26 -5.59
CA THR A 142 13.45 -11.88 -6.55
C THR A 142 13.24 -10.94 -7.76
N PRO A 143 13.40 -11.45 -8.99
CA PRO A 143 13.22 -10.62 -10.18
C PRO A 143 11.81 -10.03 -10.29
N GLN A 144 11.74 -8.79 -10.76
CA GLN A 144 10.50 -8.08 -11.10
C GLN A 144 10.23 -8.23 -12.61
N GLU A 145 10.01 -9.45 -13.07
CA GLU A 145 9.78 -9.77 -14.49
C GLU A 145 8.30 -9.57 -14.87
N LEU A 146 7.90 -8.32 -15.08
CA LEU A 146 6.53 -7.97 -15.45
C LEU A 146 6.42 -7.72 -16.96
N SER A 147 5.31 -8.13 -17.56
CA SER A 147 5.00 -7.89 -18.95
C SER A 147 3.56 -7.39 -19.16
N VAL A 148 3.38 -6.49 -20.14
CA VAL A 148 2.05 -5.93 -20.49
C VAL A 148 1.04 -7.02 -20.85
N ALA A 149 1.49 -8.12 -21.45
CA ALA A 149 0.61 -9.21 -21.87
C ALA A 149 0.10 -10.08 -20.71
N ASN A 150 0.89 -10.18 -19.62
CA ASN A 150 0.67 -11.18 -18.58
C ASN A 150 0.29 -10.60 -17.22
N ASP A 151 0.57 -9.32 -16.98
CA ASP A 151 0.44 -8.74 -15.65
C ASP A 151 -0.70 -7.72 -15.59
N LYS A 152 -1.18 -7.49 -14.36
CA LYS A 152 -2.26 -6.53 -14.10
C LYS A 152 -1.75 -5.11 -14.30
N ALA A 153 -2.57 -4.23 -14.87
CA ALA A 153 -2.25 -2.82 -15.11
C ALA A 153 -1.74 -2.10 -13.85
N TYR A 154 -2.27 -2.44 -12.67
CA TYR A 154 -1.79 -1.89 -11.40
C TYR A 154 -0.33 -2.27 -11.11
N ALA A 155 0.02 -3.56 -11.19
CA ALA A 155 1.38 -4.03 -10.93
C ALA A 155 2.38 -3.37 -11.90
N LEU A 156 2.04 -3.32 -13.19
CA LEU A 156 2.84 -2.65 -14.21
C LEU A 156 3.02 -1.15 -13.92
N SER A 157 1.94 -0.45 -13.55
CA SER A 157 2.02 0.98 -13.24
C SER A 157 2.90 1.26 -12.02
N LYS A 158 2.86 0.40 -10.99
CA LYS A 158 3.72 0.54 -9.80
C LYS A 158 5.16 0.22 -10.10
N TYR A 159 5.42 -0.82 -10.91
CA TYR A 159 6.77 -1.15 -11.37
C TYR A 159 7.37 -0.02 -12.22
N SER A 160 6.64 0.48 -13.21
CA SER A 160 7.11 1.59 -14.04
C SER A 160 7.36 2.87 -13.24
N ALA A 161 6.51 3.16 -12.25
CA ALA A 161 6.71 4.28 -11.32
C ALA A 161 7.96 4.08 -10.45
N GLU A 162 8.23 2.85 -10.02
CA GLU A 162 9.45 2.51 -9.28
C GLU A 162 10.71 2.72 -10.13
N MET A 163 10.64 2.42 -11.44
CA MET A 163 11.77 2.69 -12.36
C MET A 163 12.08 4.19 -12.45
N GLU A 164 11.07 5.08 -12.34
CA GLU A 164 11.31 6.53 -12.23
C GLU A 164 12.07 6.89 -10.94
N VAL A 165 11.77 6.22 -9.82
CA VAL A 165 12.52 6.42 -8.57
C VAL A 165 13.97 5.95 -8.72
N TRP A 166 14.19 4.77 -9.30
CA TRP A 166 15.54 4.27 -9.55
C TRP A 166 16.32 5.11 -10.56
N ARG A 167 15.64 5.69 -11.57
CA ARG A 167 16.22 6.73 -12.42
C ARG A 167 16.71 7.92 -11.60
N GLY A 168 15.85 8.42 -10.71
CA GLY A 168 16.22 9.51 -9.80
C GLY A 168 17.44 9.19 -8.93
N VAL A 169 17.56 7.95 -8.45
CA VAL A 169 18.76 7.48 -7.72
C VAL A 169 20.02 7.58 -8.58
N GLN A 170 19.95 7.16 -9.86
CA GLN A 170 21.08 7.28 -10.78
C GLN A 170 21.46 8.75 -11.06
N GLU A 171 20.50 9.66 -10.97
CA GLU A 171 20.70 11.11 -11.12
C GLU A 171 21.09 11.81 -9.80
N GLY A 172 21.25 11.06 -8.70
CA GLY A 172 21.77 11.55 -7.42
C GLY A 172 20.72 11.88 -6.35
N LEU A 173 19.47 11.42 -6.48
CA LEU A 173 18.45 11.51 -5.43
C LEU A 173 18.52 10.28 -4.51
N PRO A 174 19.01 10.39 -3.25
CA PRO A 174 18.96 9.25 -2.33
C PRO A 174 17.52 8.79 -2.10
N ALA A 175 17.26 7.49 -2.26
CA ALA A 175 15.92 6.97 -2.11
C ALA A 175 15.84 5.62 -1.37
N ILE A 176 14.69 5.40 -0.73
CA ILE A 176 14.24 4.13 -0.18
C ILE A 176 12.94 3.73 -0.89
N VAL A 177 12.86 2.49 -1.30
CA VAL A 177 11.62 1.90 -1.81
C VAL A 177 11.09 0.88 -0.80
N VAL A 178 9.84 1.02 -0.37
CA VAL A 178 9.19 0.00 0.48
C VAL A 178 8.15 -0.76 -0.33
N TYR A 179 8.10 -2.08 -0.15
CA TYR A 179 7.16 -2.98 -0.80
C TYR A 179 6.23 -3.61 0.25
N PRO A 180 5.18 -2.89 0.67
CA PRO A 180 4.24 -3.47 1.61
C PRO A 180 3.50 -4.66 1.01
N SER A 181 3.30 -5.71 1.80
CA SER A 181 2.32 -6.76 1.54
C SER A 181 0.90 -6.20 1.71
N VAL A 182 -0.12 -7.04 1.88
CA VAL A 182 -1.49 -6.55 2.07
C VAL A 182 -1.56 -5.75 3.37
N VAL A 183 -1.74 -4.44 3.23
CA VAL A 183 -1.77 -3.52 4.38
C VAL A 183 -3.11 -3.61 5.10
N VAL A 184 -3.06 -3.89 6.40
CA VAL A 184 -4.22 -3.94 7.30
C VAL A 184 -4.05 -2.95 8.46
N GLY A 185 -5.13 -2.30 8.88
CA GLY A 185 -5.10 -1.32 9.97
C GLY A 185 -6.35 -0.46 10.00
N VAL A 186 -6.40 0.48 10.90
CA VAL A 186 -7.52 1.43 11.03
C VAL A 186 -7.72 2.19 9.72
N GLY A 187 -8.93 2.15 9.17
CA GLY A 187 -9.26 2.78 7.88
C GLY A 187 -9.17 1.87 6.67
N VAL A 188 -8.73 0.62 6.84
CA VAL A 188 -8.62 -0.34 5.75
C VAL A 188 -9.96 -0.61 5.04
N GLU A 189 -11.06 -0.44 5.74
CA GLU A 189 -12.41 -0.62 5.20
C GLU A 189 -12.76 0.34 4.08
N GLN A 190 -12.13 1.50 4.02
CA GLN A 190 -12.40 2.55 3.01
C GLN A 190 -11.29 2.70 1.98
N HIS A 191 -10.06 2.30 2.32
CA HIS A 191 -8.84 2.65 1.58
C HIS A 191 -7.98 1.44 1.17
N SER A 192 -8.44 0.21 1.38
CA SER A 192 -7.67 -0.98 1.03
C SER A 192 -7.97 -1.48 -0.38
N ALA A 193 -6.92 -1.94 -1.05
CA ALA A 193 -6.99 -2.75 -2.26
C ALA A 193 -7.82 -4.05 -2.06
N MET A 194 -7.72 -4.64 -0.87
CA MET A 194 -8.61 -5.71 -0.42
C MET A 194 -9.88 -5.06 0.13
N ASN A 195 -11.00 -5.19 -0.57
CA ASN A 195 -12.29 -4.71 -0.06
C ASN A 195 -12.73 -5.58 1.13
N ILE A 196 -12.13 -5.32 2.31
CA ILE A 196 -12.35 -6.09 3.54
C ILE A 196 -13.83 -6.11 3.89
N GLN A 197 -14.59 -5.02 3.67
CA GLN A 197 -16.04 -5.03 3.92
C GLN A 197 -16.78 -6.03 3.05
N LYS A 198 -16.46 -6.08 1.74
CA LYS A 198 -17.04 -7.05 0.82
C LYS A 198 -16.65 -8.47 1.22
N LEU A 199 -15.41 -8.64 1.63
CA LEU A 199 -14.87 -9.89 2.11
C LEU A 199 -15.54 -10.34 3.43
N CYS A 200 -15.74 -9.43 4.38
CA CYS A 200 -16.46 -9.69 5.63
C CYS A 200 -17.90 -10.13 5.40
N ARG A 201 -18.58 -9.54 4.43
CA ARG A 201 -19.97 -9.91 4.08
C ARG A 201 -20.08 -11.21 3.30
N SER A 202 -19.03 -11.62 2.59
CA SER A 202 -19.00 -12.90 1.87
C SER A 202 -19.11 -14.07 2.85
N ARG A 203 -19.87 -15.10 2.48
CA ARG A 203 -19.91 -16.37 3.20
C ARG A 203 -18.85 -17.36 2.74
N TYR A 204 -18.06 -17.00 1.74
CA TYR A 204 -17.10 -17.88 1.09
C TYR A 204 -15.69 -17.31 1.15
N ILE A 205 -14.73 -18.22 1.35
CA ILE A 205 -13.28 -17.96 1.27
C ILE A 205 -12.64 -18.95 0.33
N THR A 206 -11.43 -18.63 -0.14
CA THR A 206 -10.63 -19.48 -1.02
C THR A 206 -9.46 -20.11 -0.28
N GLN A 207 -8.79 -21.08 -0.89
CA GLN A 207 -7.65 -21.81 -0.29
C GLN A 207 -6.32 -21.06 -0.38
N GLY A 208 -6.28 -19.91 -1.07
CA GLY A 208 -5.06 -19.13 -1.24
C GLY A 208 -4.59 -18.45 0.04
N GLY A 209 -3.44 -17.78 -0.08
CA GLY A 209 -2.82 -17.02 1.00
C GLY A 209 -1.84 -16.00 0.46
N THR A 210 -1.48 -15.02 1.29
CA THR A 210 -0.55 -13.95 0.93
C THR A 210 0.09 -13.37 2.20
N GLY A 211 1.01 -12.42 2.00
CA GLY A 211 1.58 -11.64 3.08
C GLY A 211 0.64 -10.53 3.57
N PHE A 212 0.70 -10.26 4.87
CA PHE A 212 -0.02 -9.18 5.54
C PHE A 212 0.93 -8.35 6.40
N VAL A 213 0.69 -7.05 6.45
CA VAL A 213 1.46 -6.12 7.27
C VAL A 213 0.55 -5.06 7.90
N ALA A 214 0.86 -4.65 9.13
CA ALA A 214 0.14 -3.57 9.79
C ALA A 214 0.44 -2.22 9.15
N ALA A 215 -0.56 -1.38 8.94
CA ALA A 215 -0.38 -0.03 8.42
C ALA A 215 0.53 0.83 9.31
N GLN A 216 0.45 0.65 10.63
CA GLN A 216 1.34 1.29 11.59
C GLN A 216 2.81 0.83 11.43
N ASP A 217 3.04 -0.45 11.12
CA ASP A 217 4.38 -0.99 10.93
C ASP A 217 5.00 -0.48 9.63
N VAL A 218 4.20 -0.35 8.57
CA VAL A 218 4.64 0.29 7.33
C VAL A 218 5.07 1.74 7.60
N ALA A 219 4.27 2.50 8.34
CA ALA A 219 4.58 3.88 8.70
C ALA A 219 5.85 3.98 9.57
N HIS A 220 5.97 3.11 10.57
CA HIS A 220 7.13 3.04 11.46
C HIS A 220 8.41 2.67 10.70
N ALA A 221 8.34 1.65 9.83
CA ALA A 221 9.44 1.25 8.97
C ALA A 221 9.91 2.40 8.05
N MET A 222 8.96 3.09 7.41
CA MET A 222 9.27 4.24 6.56
C MET A 222 9.99 5.35 7.33
N ARG A 223 9.54 5.68 8.56
CA ARG A 223 10.19 6.68 9.40
C ARG A 223 11.61 6.25 9.76
N LEU A 224 11.79 5.04 10.31
CA LEU A 224 13.11 4.55 10.70
C LEU A 224 14.10 4.50 9.53
N LEU A 225 13.65 4.04 8.35
CA LEU A 225 14.49 4.01 7.15
C LEU A 225 14.90 5.41 6.70
N MET A 226 14.00 6.39 6.78
CA MET A 226 14.31 7.77 6.40
C MET A 226 15.22 8.49 7.40
N GLU A 227 15.15 8.15 8.68
CA GLU A 227 16.03 8.67 9.74
C GLU A 227 17.40 7.98 9.78
N SER A 228 17.54 6.82 9.12
CA SER A 228 18.81 6.06 9.07
C SER A 228 19.75 6.53 7.95
N PHE A 229 20.97 5.98 7.94
CA PHE A 229 21.94 6.15 6.85
C PHE A 229 21.72 5.20 5.67
N VAL A 230 20.68 4.36 5.71
CA VAL A 230 20.36 3.42 4.63
C VAL A 230 19.82 4.20 3.44
N GLU A 231 20.40 3.99 2.26
CA GLU A 231 20.01 4.66 1.02
C GLU A 231 20.01 3.68 -0.15
N ASN A 232 19.24 4.01 -1.20
CA ASN A 232 19.26 3.35 -2.50
C ASN A 232 18.96 1.85 -2.41
N GLN A 233 18.02 1.48 -1.53
CA GLN A 233 17.62 0.10 -1.29
C GLN A 233 16.09 -0.05 -1.23
N GLY A 234 15.64 -1.26 -1.60
CA GLY A 234 14.28 -1.71 -1.42
C GLY A 234 14.10 -2.59 -0.19
N PHE A 235 12.92 -2.54 0.45
CA PHE A 235 12.56 -3.33 1.63
C PHE A 235 11.15 -3.90 1.47
N ILE A 236 11.03 -5.23 1.46
CA ILE A 236 9.73 -5.90 1.58
C ILE A 236 9.26 -5.73 3.04
N LEU A 237 8.06 -5.18 3.18
CA LEU A 237 7.42 -5.04 4.49
C LEU A 237 6.30 -6.08 4.59
N ASN A 238 6.60 -7.19 5.24
CA ASN A 238 5.69 -8.31 5.44
C ASN A 238 5.76 -8.80 6.87
N GLY A 239 4.66 -8.66 7.63
CA GLY A 239 4.58 -9.09 9.02
C GLY A 239 4.34 -10.59 9.14
N GLU A 240 3.33 -11.11 8.44
CA GLU A 240 2.97 -12.52 8.47
C GLU A 240 2.49 -13.01 7.10
N ASN A 241 2.86 -14.25 6.75
CA ASN A 241 2.29 -14.96 5.63
C ASN A 241 1.12 -15.81 6.14
N LEU A 242 -0.11 -15.46 5.75
CA LEU A 242 -1.32 -16.13 6.23
C LEU A 242 -2.14 -16.68 5.05
N SER A 243 -2.72 -17.87 5.24
CA SER A 243 -3.82 -18.31 4.39
C SER A 243 -5.04 -17.39 4.63
N TYR A 244 -5.90 -17.25 3.62
CA TYR A 244 -7.15 -16.50 3.81
C TYR A 244 -8.02 -17.11 4.92
N GLN A 245 -7.91 -18.42 5.15
CA GLN A 245 -8.60 -19.08 6.26
C GLN A 245 -8.09 -18.57 7.60
N GLN A 246 -6.78 -18.61 7.86
CA GLN A 246 -6.19 -18.09 9.11
C GLN A 246 -6.51 -16.61 9.34
N PHE A 247 -6.40 -15.80 8.28
CA PHE A 247 -6.76 -14.38 8.37
C PHE A 247 -8.23 -14.19 8.83
N PHE A 248 -9.16 -14.98 8.28
CA PHE A 248 -10.57 -14.90 8.68
C PHE A 248 -10.85 -15.52 10.04
N GLU A 249 -10.11 -16.51 10.47
CA GLU A 249 -10.18 -17.05 11.84
C GLU A 249 -9.82 -15.96 12.84
N TYR A 250 -8.68 -15.27 12.68
CA TYR A 250 -8.27 -14.13 13.51
C TYR A 250 -9.31 -12.98 13.49
N LEU A 251 -9.85 -12.69 12.31
CA LEU A 251 -10.88 -11.66 12.16
C LEU A 251 -12.18 -12.04 12.88
N SER A 252 -12.60 -13.30 12.80
CA SER A 252 -13.82 -13.80 13.45
C SER A 252 -13.71 -13.87 14.96
N GLU A 253 -12.52 -14.18 15.50
CA GLU A 253 -12.24 -14.12 16.93
C GLU A 253 -12.40 -12.70 17.48
N SER A 254 -11.93 -11.72 16.72
CA SER A 254 -12.03 -10.31 17.08
C SER A 254 -13.43 -9.73 16.85
N HIS A 255 -14.19 -10.29 15.91
CA HIS A 255 -15.50 -9.80 15.47
C HIS A 255 -16.52 -10.95 15.39
N PRO A 256 -17.06 -11.43 16.53
CA PRO A 256 -17.93 -12.63 16.59
C PRO A 256 -19.24 -12.52 15.78
N LYS A 257 -19.64 -11.31 15.38
CA LYS A 257 -20.84 -11.08 14.56
C LYS A 257 -20.65 -11.40 13.08
N LEU A 258 -19.41 -11.65 12.64
CA LEU A 258 -19.13 -11.98 11.25
C LEU A 258 -19.70 -13.37 10.87
N PRO A 259 -20.20 -13.54 9.65
CA PRO A 259 -20.74 -14.82 9.20
C PRO A 259 -19.65 -15.88 9.14
N LYS A 260 -19.98 -17.11 9.58
CA LYS A 260 -19.08 -18.26 9.41
C LYS A 260 -18.75 -18.45 7.93
N LYS A 261 -17.48 -18.64 7.64
CA LYS A 261 -16.96 -18.81 6.28
C LYS A 261 -17.05 -20.28 5.84
N LYS A 262 -17.39 -20.48 4.56
CA LYS A 262 -17.33 -21.80 3.90
C LYS A 262 -16.20 -21.75 2.88
N MET A 263 -15.35 -22.78 2.88
CA MET A 263 -14.29 -22.92 1.89
C MET A 263 -14.90 -23.24 0.52
N LEU A 264 -14.53 -22.46 -0.49
CA LEU A 264 -14.86 -22.77 -1.89
C LEU A 264 -13.83 -23.72 -2.46
N SER A 265 -14.31 -24.84 -3.00
CA SER A 265 -13.45 -25.77 -3.73
C SER A 265 -12.98 -25.12 -5.05
N THR A 266 -11.83 -25.60 -5.56
CA THR A 266 -11.28 -25.19 -6.86
C THR A 266 -12.29 -25.33 -7.99
N ASN A 267 -13.04 -26.44 -8.00
CA ASN A 267 -14.06 -26.70 -9.03
C ASN A 267 -15.22 -25.70 -8.93
N ALA A 268 -15.68 -25.38 -7.72
CA ALA A 268 -16.74 -24.39 -7.52
C ALA A 268 -16.30 -22.99 -8.02
N LEU A 269 -15.05 -22.58 -7.75
CA LEU A 269 -14.51 -21.31 -8.25
C LEU A 269 -14.41 -21.27 -9.77
N ARG A 270 -13.99 -22.38 -10.41
CA ARG A 270 -13.96 -22.49 -11.89
C ARG A 270 -15.37 -22.38 -12.48
N TRP A 271 -16.34 -23.06 -11.91
CA TRP A 271 -17.74 -22.95 -12.32
C TRP A 271 -18.28 -21.54 -12.17
N LEU A 272 -17.99 -20.85 -11.06
CA LEU A 272 -18.38 -19.46 -10.85
C LEU A 272 -17.72 -18.51 -11.88
N SER A 273 -16.45 -18.77 -12.23
CA SER A 273 -15.75 -18.01 -13.28
C SER A 273 -16.38 -18.20 -14.68
N CYS A 274 -16.82 -19.42 -14.99
CA CYS A 274 -17.53 -19.69 -16.24
C CYS A 274 -18.92 -19.00 -16.26
N ALA A 275 -19.65 -19.06 -15.15
CA ALA A 275 -20.93 -18.38 -15.02
C ALA A 275 -20.79 -16.84 -15.12
N ASP A 276 -19.75 -16.27 -14.50
CA ASP A 276 -19.43 -14.84 -14.57
C ASP A 276 -19.04 -14.43 -16.00
N ALA A 277 -18.28 -15.27 -16.72
CA ALA A 277 -17.97 -15.06 -18.13
C ALA A 277 -19.23 -15.06 -19.01
N PHE A 278 -20.18 -15.99 -18.75
CA PHE A 278 -21.45 -16.03 -19.47
C PHE A 278 -22.30 -14.79 -19.18
N LEU A 279 -22.38 -14.36 -17.92
CA LEU A 279 -23.13 -13.15 -17.55
C LEU A 279 -22.51 -11.86 -18.12
N SER A 280 -21.19 -11.85 -18.33
CA SER A 280 -20.52 -10.70 -18.95
C SER A 280 -20.89 -10.50 -20.41
N PHE A 281 -21.33 -11.56 -21.10
CA PHE A 281 -21.90 -11.47 -22.46
C PHE A 281 -23.20 -10.63 -22.51
N PHE A 282 -23.90 -10.56 -21.37
CA PHE A 282 -25.13 -9.76 -21.22
C PHE A 282 -24.87 -8.36 -20.61
N GLY A 283 -23.64 -7.83 -20.75
CA GLY A 283 -23.30 -6.47 -20.34
C GLY A 283 -22.92 -6.33 -18.85
N LYS A 284 -22.83 -7.41 -18.08
CA LYS A 284 -22.27 -7.37 -16.72
C LYS A 284 -20.75 -7.34 -16.78
N LYS A 285 -20.14 -6.46 -16.01
CA LYS A 285 -18.67 -6.39 -15.87
C LYS A 285 -18.15 -7.69 -15.28
N ARG A 286 -17.19 -8.34 -15.95
CA ARG A 286 -16.57 -9.59 -15.50
C ARG A 286 -15.77 -9.37 -14.21
N GLN A 287 -16.08 -10.13 -13.16
CA GLN A 287 -15.40 -10.01 -11.84
C GLN A 287 -14.45 -11.17 -11.56
N LEU A 288 -14.68 -12.35 -12.14
CA LEU A 288 -13.89 -13.57 -11.90
C LEU A 288 -13.21 -14.04 -13.18
N SER A 289 -12.10 -13.37 -13.56
CA SER A 289 -11.26 -13.86 -14.65
C SER A 289 -10.52 -15.14 -14.25
N PRO A 290 -10.05 -15.99 -15.20
CA PRO A 290 -9.23 -17.17 -14.91
C PRO A 290 -7.97 -16.82 -14.10
N LYS A 291 -7.32 -15.69 -14.41
CA LYS A 291 -6.17 -15.16 -13.65
C LYS A 291 -6.55 -14.83 -12.19
N MET A 292 -7.73 -14.24 -11.97
CA MET A 292 -8.23 -13.95 -10.62
C MET A 292 -8.49 -15.23 -9.84
N VAL A 293 -9.06 -16.26 -10.47
CA VAL A 293 -9.25 -17.59 -9.85
C VAL A 293 -7.92 -18.20 -9.44
N GLN A 294 -6.91 -18.15 -10.29
CA GLN A 294 -5.56 -18.63 -9.98
C GLN A 294 -4.96 -17.86 -8.79
N THR A 295 -5.02 -16.52 -8.79
CA THR A 295 -4.54 -15.68 -7.69
C THR A 295 -5.24 -16.00 -6.36
N LEU A 296 -6.55 -16.26 -6.39
CA LEU A 296 -7.32 -16.61 -5.20
C LEU A 296 -7.03 -18.02 -4.65
N GLN A 297 -6.35 -18.84 -5.42
CA GLN A 297 -5.98 -20.22 -5.02
C GLN A 297 -4.49 -20.35 -4.72
N SER A 298 -3.65 -19.45 -5.22
CA SER A 298 -2.21 -19.50 -4.97
C SER A 298 -1.89 -19.05 -3.55
N VAL A 299 -0.88 -19.68 -2.97
CA VAL A 299 -0.24 -19.25 -1.73
C VAL A 299 1.07 -18.59 -2.10
N SER A 300 1.20 -17.32 -1.75
CA SER A 300 2.41 -16.54 -1.95
C SER A 300 3.05 -16.23 -0.60
N SER A 301 4.36 -16.45 -0.49
CA SER A 301 5.14 -16.17 0.70
C SER A 301 6.15 -15.06 0.42
N TYR A 302 6.29 -14.15 1.36
CA TYR A 302 7.18 -12.99 1.27
C TYR A 302 8.06 -12.92 2.50
N ASN A 303 9.34 -12.63 2.32
CA ASN A 303 10.29 -12.43 3.40
C ASN A 303 10.35 -10.94 3.78
N GLY A 304 9.98 -10.62 5.01
CA GLY A 304 10.05 -9.25 5.55
C GLY A 304 11.23 -9.01 6.50
N GLU A 305 12.19 -9.93 6.60
CA GLU A 305 13.23 -9.89 7.64
C GLU A 305 14.33 -8.86 7.39
N LYS A 306 14.52 -8.42 6.14
CA LYS A 306 15.61 -7.48 5.83
C LYS A 306 15.59 -6.24 6.74
N ILE A 307 14.41 -5.67 7.01
CA ILE A 307 14.33 -4.49 7.87
C ILE A 307 14.68 -4.79 9.33
N THR A 308 14.29 -5.96 9.85
CA THR A 308 14.57 -6.36 11.25
C THR A 308 16.05 -6.63 11.49
N HIS A 309 16.79 -7.00 10.43
CA HIS A 309 18.25 -7.15 10.46
C HIS A 309 18.99 -5.82 10.25
N THR A 310 18.32 -4.84 9.64
CA THR A 310 18.95 -3.55 9.31
C THR A 310 18.75 -2.49 10.39
N LEU A 311 17.58 -2.50 11.05
CA LEU A 311 17.16 -1.50 12.03
C LEU A 311 16.48 -2.17 13.23
N PRO A 312 16.41 -1.51 14.40
CA PRO A 312 15.65 -2.00 15.56
C PRO A 312 14.15 -1.93 15.27
N PHE A 313 13.64 -2.94 14.59
CA PHE A 313 12.27 -3.02 14.12
C PHE A 313 11.65 -4.39 14.41
N THR A 314 10.37 -4.41 14.78
CA THR A 314 9.58 -5.62 15.03
C THR A 314 8.20 -5.42 14.43
N TYR A 315 7.65 -6.47 13.81
CA TYR A 315 6.29 -6.46 13.28
C TYR A 315 5.25 -6.70 14.37
N THR A 316 4.12 -6.03 14.27
CA THR A 316 2.95 -6.27 15.11
C THR A 316 2.19 -7.51 14.59
N PRO A 317 1.86 -8.49 15.46
CA PRO A 317 1.06 -9.65 15.06
C PRO A 317 -0.27 -9.22 14.41
N ILE A 318 -0.60 -9.81 13.26
CA ILE A 318 -1.81 -9.43 12.50
C ILE A 318 -3.09 -9.65 13.32
N GLN A 319 -3.13 -10.68 14.15
CA GLN A 319 -4.25 -10.91 15.07
C GLN A 319 -4.51 -9.69 15.99
N GLU A 320 -3.46 -9.03 16.49
CA GLU A 320 -3.59 -7.84 17.34
C GLU A 320 -4.08 -6.62 16.55
N VAL A 321 -3.61 -6.48 15.31
CA VAL A 321 -4.06 -5.41 14.42
C VAL A 321 -5.56 -5.53 14.14
N LEU A 322 -6.02 -6.76 13.86
CA LEU A 322 -7.43 -7.03 13.54
C LEU A 322 -8.38 -6.74 14.72
N LYS A 323 -7.93 -6.88 15.97
CA LYS A 323 -8.72 -6.51 17.16
C LYS A 323 -9.07 -5.02 17.22
N ARG A 324 -8.25 -4.17 16.58
CA ARG A 324 -8.44 -2.70 16.58
C ARG A 324 -9.27 -2.20 15.39
N LEU A 325 -9.67 -3.08 14.49
CA LEU A 325 -10.54 -2.70 13.37
C LEU A 325 -11.97 -2.45 13.88
N VAL A 326 -12.60 -1.44 13.30
CA VAL A 326 -14.04 -1.16 13.50
C VAL A 326 -14.72 -1.53 12.17
N LEU A 327 -15.36 -2.72 12.14
CA LEU A 327 -16.00 -3.29 10.94
C LEU A 327 -17.52 -3.08 10.95
#